data_8db9e21dc514ef887ed3e8d4dbcac70c
#
_entry.id   8db9e21dc514ef887ed3e8d4dbcac70c
#
_cell.length_a   1.000
_cell.length_b   1.000
_cell.length_c   1.000
_cell.angle_alpha   90.00
_cell.angle_beta   90.00
_cell.angle_gamma   90.00
#
_symmetry.space_group_name_H-M   'P 1'
#
loop_
_entity.id
_entity.type
_entity.pdbx_description
1 polymer ?
#
loop_
_entity_poly.entity_id
_entity_poly.type
_entity_poly.pdbx_seq_one_letter_code
_entity_poly.pdbx_strand_id
1 'polypeptide(L)'
;MRILVIAAHPDDEVLGCGGTIARMSKEGHDISATILGEGITSRYLHREFADQKIIQDLHKNCHEVADYLGIKDLHIFDLPDNRFDTVPLLDIVKILEDQIKKIKPDCVYTHNHSDLNLDHVLVNRATLIATRPLENSSVRTVLSYEVPSSTEWAFKASGSNFQPNVFVDITKTLDIKLEAMKIYESENRGSPHPRSSESLRAVACRWGSVSGLKTAEAFELVRYIHCQ
;
A
#
# COMPACT_ATOMS: atom_id res chain seq x y z
N MET A 1 18.11 -1.98 4.83
CA MET A 1 17.59 -1.18 3.70
C MET A 1 16.58 -0.17 4.24
N ARG A 2 16.41 0.94 3.53
CA ARG A 2 15.31 1.88 3.76
C ARG A 2 14.20 1.55 2.76
N ILE A 3 13.02 1.35 3.27
CA ILE A 3 11.86 0.90 2.49
C ILE A 3 10.76 1.95 2.65
N LEU A 4 10.16 2.35 1.53
CA LEU A 4 9.01 3.25 1.51
C LEU A 4 7.80 2.51 0.93
N VAL A 5 6.72 2.44 1.70
CA VAL A 5 5.41 1.96 1.24
C VAL A 5 4.54 3.18 0.94
N ILE A 6 4.02 3.24 -0.28
CA ILE A 6 3.14 4.33 -0.74
C ILE A 6 1.74 3.75 -0.89
N ALA A 7 0.80 4.30 -0.13
CA ALA A 7 -0.61 3.94 -0.12
C ALA A 7 -1.49 5.11 -0.56
N ALA A 8 -2.57 4.81 -1.27
CA ALA A 8 -3.56 5.83 -1.62
C ALA A 8 -4.43 6.18 -0.42
N HIS A 9 -4.90 5.18 0.33
CA HIS A 9 -5.82 5.35 1.44
C HIS A 9 -5.32 4.63 2.70
N PRO A 10 -5.81 5.02 3.88
CA PRO A 10 -5.64 4.24 5.11
C PRO A 10 -6.17 2.82 4.94
N ASP A 11 -5.40 1.81 5.26
CA ASP A 11 -5.56 0.36 5.13
C ASP A 11 -4.82 -0.30 3.94
N ASP A 12 -4.55 0.41 2.85
CA ASP A 12 -3.89 -0.15 1.66
C ASP A 12 -2.50 -0.70 1.98
N GLU A 13 -1.75 -0.04 2.87
CA GLU A 13 -0.41 -0.49 3.29
C GLU A 13 -0.47 -1.82 4.04
N VAL A 14 -1.55 -2.06 4.79
CA VAL A 14 -1.78 -3.35 5.47
C VAL A 14 -2.26 -4.39 4.49
N LEU A 15 -3.26 -4.05 3.66
CA LEU A 15 -3.84 -4.96 2.69
C LEU A 15 -2.80 -5.47 1.68
N GLY A 16 -1.96 -4.58 1.17
CA GLY A 16 -0.91 -4.92 0.20
C GLY A 16 0.36 -5.50 0.83
N CYS A 17 0.82 -4.94 1.94
CA CYS A 17 2.19 -5.14 2.44
C CYS A 17 2.30 -5.50 3.93
N GLY A 18 1.19 -5.63 4.69
CA GLY A 18 1.23 -5.71 6.16
C GLY A 18 2.11 -6.83 6.72
N GLY A 19 2.05 -8.02 6.11
CA GLY A 19 2.91 -9.14 6.50
C GLY A 19 4.39 -8.91 6.17
N THR A 20 4.65 -8.31 5.02
CA THR A 20 6.00 -7.92 4.56
C THR A 20 6.58 -6.81 5.44
N ILE A 21 5.82 -5.77 5.75
CA ILE A 21 6.22 -4.69 6.65
C ILE A 21 6.64 -5.27 7.99
N ALA A 22 5.78 -6.07 8.62
CA ALA A 22 6.05 -6.68 9.93
C ALA A 22 7.28 -7.61 9.91
N ARG A 23 7.52 -8.33 8.80
CA ARG A 23 8.69 -9.16 8.63
C ARG A 23 9.96 -8.31 8.48
N MET A 24 9.96 -7.36 7.55
CA MET A 24 11.12 -6.53 7.25
C MET A 24 11.51 -5.66 8.46
N SER A 25 10.54 -5.16 9.23
CA SER A 25 10.80 -4.45 10.48
C SER A 25 11.52 -5.33 11.51
N LYS A 26 11.08 -6.59 11.68
CA LYS A 26 11.75 -7.56 12.56
C LYS A 26 13.15 -7.94 12.09
N GLU A 27 13.41 -7.87 10.79
CA GLU A 27 14.72 -8.09 10.18
C GLU A 27 15.64 -6.85 10.29
N GLY A 28 15.17 -5.76 10.92
CA GLY A 28 15.95 -4.55 11.19
C GLY A 28 16.03 -3.57 10.04
N HIS A 29 15.10 -3.64 9.07
CA HIS A 29 14.97 -2.65 8.02
C HIS A 29 14.27 -1.39 8.52
N ASP A 30 14.60 -0.24 7.92
CA ASP A 30 13.93 1.03 8.20
C ASP A 30 12.74 1.17 7.27
N ILE A 31 11.54 1.10 7.83
CA ILE A 31 10.27 1.16 7.10
C ILE A 31 9.63 2.53 7.31
N SER A 32 9.32 3.21 6.21
CA SER A 32 8.48 4.41 6.20
C SER A 32 7.23 4.14 5.39
N ALA A 33 6.11 4.76 5.74
CA ALA A 33 4.88 4.71 4.96
C ALA A 33 4.38 6.13 4.63
N THR A 34 3.85 6.30 3.44
CA THR A 34 3.18 7.51 3.00
C THR A 34 1.77 7.16 2.54
N ILE A 35 0.76 7.66 3.25
CA ILE A 35 -0.66 7.56 2.92
C ILE A 35 -1.08 8.91 2.34
N LEU A 36 -1.57 8.91 1.10
CA LEU A 36 -1.83 10.15 0.36
C LEU A 36 -3.21 10.74 0.61
N GLY A 37 -4.23 9.91 0.78
CA GLY A 37 -5.61 10.32 0.97
C GLY A 37 -6.05 10.33 2.41
N GLU A 38 -7.01 11.21 2.70
CA GLU A 38 -7.63 11.32 4.02
C GLU A 38 -8.49 10.09 4.39
N GLY A 39 -8.94 9.34 3.36
CA GLY A 39 -9.85 8.19 3.51
C GLY A 39 -11.28 8.57 3.90
N ILE A 40 -12.22 7.62 3.72
CA ILE A 40 -13.61 7.63 4.22
C ILE A 40 -14.53 8.74 3.70
N THR A 41 -14.00 9.86 3.21
CA THR A 41 -14.82 11.01 2.78
C THR A 41 -15.65 10.73 1.53
N SER A 42 -15.27 9.75 0.71
CA SER A 42 -16.06 9.29 -0.45
C SER A 42 -17.41 8.65 -0.08
N ARG A 43 -17.60 8.29 1.19
CA ARG A 43 -18.89 7.75 1.69
C ARG A 43 -19.95 8.82 1.89
N TYR A 44 -19.58 10.09 1.77
CA TYR A 44 -20.48 11.24 1.90
C TYR A 44 -20.78 11.85 0.52
N LEU A 45 -21.96 12.43 0.36
CA LEU A 45 -22.36 13.10 -0.88
C LEU A 45 -21.40 14.24 -1.23
N HIS A 46 -20.96 14.97 -0.22
CA HIS A 46 -19.94 16.03 -0.33
C HIS A 46 -18.89 15.86 0.77
N ARG A 47 -17.63 16.11 0.43
CA ARG A 47 -16.47 15.97 1.32
C ARG A 47 -16.63 16.77 2.62
N GLU A 48 -17.19 17.98 2.52
CA GLU A 48 -17.43 18.89 3.66
C GLU A 48 -18.48 18.37 4.67
N PHE A 49 -19.25 17.34 4.31
CA PHE A 49 -20.22 16.69 5.21
C PHE A 49 -19.60 15.53 5.98
N ALA A 50 -18.35 15.19 5.69
CA ALA A 50 -17.68 14.14 6.43
C ALA A 50 -17.46 14.54 7.89
N ASP A 51 -17.77 13.62 8.80
CA ASP A 51 -17.55 13.83 10.21
C ASP A 51 -16.05 13.88 10.52
N GLN A 52 -15.59 15.05 10.95
CA GLN A 52 -14.18 15.29 11.26
C GLN A 52 -13.65 14.35 12.36
N LYS A 53 -14.51 13.91 13.27
CA LYS A 53 -14.14 12.95 14.30
C LYS A 53 -13.79 11.60 13.70
N ILE A 54 -14.58 11.12 12.71
CA ILE A 54 -14.32 9.84 12.04
C ILE A 54 -12.99 9.89 11.29
N ILE A 55 -12.67 11.01 10.63
CA ILE A 55 -11.39 11.21 9.97
C ILE A 55 -10.24 11.18 10.98
N GLN A 56 -10.38 11.89 12.11
CA GLN A 56 -9.38 11.90 13.18
C GLN A 56 -9.18 10.50 13.80
N ASP A 57 -10.26 9.77 14.04
CA ASP A 57 -10.19 8.39 14.56
C ASP A 57 -9.48 7.47 13.55
N LEU A 58 -9.76 7.62 12.24
CA LEU A 58 -9.07 6.87 11.19
C LEU A 58 -7.56 7.18 11.16
N HIS A 59 -7.17 8.46 11.24
CA HIS A 59 -5.76 8.85 11.30
C HIS A 59 -5.07 8.31 12.57
N LYS A 60 -5.79 8.28 13.69
CA LYS A 60 -5.27 7.63 14.91
C LYS A 60 -5.02 6.13 14.69
N ASN A 61 -5.96 5.45 14.02
CA ASN A 61 -5.77 4.03 13.66
C ASN A 61 -4.54 3.84 12.76
N CYS A 62 -4.27 4.75 11.80
CA CYS A 62 -3.04 4.69 11.00
C CYS A 62 -1.77 4.72 11.86
N HIS A 63 -1.70 5.58 12.87
CA HIS A 63 -0.56 5.62 13.79
C HIS A 63 -0.45 4.36 14.64
N GLU A 64 -1.57 3.83 15.16
CA GLU A 64 -1.59 2.59 15.92
C GLU A 64 -1.14 1.40 15.07
N VAL A 65 -1.58 1.33 13.81
CA VAL A 65 -1.14 0.31 12.85
C VAL A 65 0.34 0.46 12.54
N ALA A 66 0.84 1.68 12.35
CA ALA A 66 2.25 1.94 12.10
C ALA A 66 3.13 1.43 13.24
N ASP A 67 2.76 1.74 14.48
CA ASP A 67 3.45 1.25 15.67
C ASP A 67 3.40 -0.28 15.76
N TYR A 68 2.23 -0.87 15.51
CA TYR A 68 2.01 -2.32 15.59
C TYR A 68 2.82 -3.11 14.56
N LEU A 69 2.94 -2.59 13.32
CA LEU A 69 3.72 -3.20 12.23
C LEU A 69 5.22 -2.86 12.31
N GLY A 70 5.61 -1.86 13.10
CA GLY A 70 6.99 -1.39 13.22
C GLY A 70 7.42 -0.45 12.09
N ILE A 71 6.49 0.35 11.58
CA ILE A 71 6.77 1.46 10.67
C ILE A 71 7.36 2.60 11.52
N LYS A 72 8.57 3.07 11.16
CA LYS A 72 9.27 4.12 11.92
C LYS A 72 8.75 5.52 11.63
N ASP A 73 8.46 5.80 10.37
CA ASP A 73 8.02 7.12 9.92
C ASP A 73 6.73 6.97 9.11
N LEU A 74 5.64 7.52 9.63
CA LEU A 74 4.35 7.59 8.95
C LEU A 74 4.04 9.01 8.54
N HIS A 75 3.73 9.20 7.26
CA HIS A 75 3.30 10.47 6.69
C HIS A 75 1.89 10.32 6.11
N ILE A 76 0.93 11.09 6.62
CA ILE A 76 -0.46 11.11 6.16
C ILE A 76 -0.73 12.45 5.50
N PHE A 77 -1.31 12.41 4.30
CA PHE A 77 -1.75 13.58 3.54
C PHE A 77 -3.28 13.60 3.47
N ASP A 78 -3.84 14.68 2.95
CA ASP A 78 -5.28 14.97 2.95
C ASP A 78 -5.86 15.09 1.52
N LEU A 79 -5.31 14.32 0.58
CA LEU A 79 -5.89 14.26 -0.76
C LEU A 79 -7.32 13.71 -0.69
N PRO A 80 -8.24 14.21 -1.54
CA PRO A 80 -9.66 13.86 -1.46
C PRO A 80 -9.90 12.40 -1.84
N ASP A 81 -10.49 11.62 -0.94
CA ASP A 81 -10.73 10.18 -1.06
C ASP A 81 -11.56 9.83 -2.31
N ASN A 82 -11.07 8.88 -3.12
CA ASN A 82 -11.63 8.47 -4.42
C ASN A 82 -11.85 9.61 -5.42
N ARG A 83 -11.03 10.67 -5.33
CA ARG A 83 -11.08 11.85 -6.18
C ARG A 83 -9.70 12.41 -6.55
N PHE A 84 -8.67 11.58 -6.58
CA PHE A 84 -7.32 12.00 -6.97
C PHE A 84 -7.25 12.49 -8.42
N ASP A 85 -8.21 12.11 -9.26
CA ASP A 85 -8.39 12.63 -10.61
C ASP A 85 -8.73 14.12 -10.66
N THR A 86 -9.20 14.70 -9.55
CA THR A 86 -9.42 16.16 -9.40
C THR A 86 -8.16 16.90 -8.95
N VAL A 87 -7.10 16.19 -8.59
CA VAL A 87 -5.81 16.73 -8.19
C VAL A 87 -4.84 16.63 -9.38
N PRO A 88 -4.14 17.71 -9.77
CA PRO A 88 -3.14 17.59 -10.81
C PRO A 88 -2.12 16.49 -10.48
N LEU A 89 -1.91 15.56 -11.41
CA LEU A 89 -0.95 14.45 -11.20
C LEU A 89 0.43 14.96 -10.77
N LEU A 90 0.83 16.12 -11.26
CA LEU A 90 2.11 16.75 -10.88
C LEU A 90 2.18 17.06 -9.38
N ASP A 91 1.08 17.45 -8.75
CA ASP A 91 1.06 17.77 -7.31
C ASP A 91 1.25 16.48 -6.49
N ILE A 92 0.62 15.37 -6.90
CA ILE A 92 0.86 14.05 -6.30
C ILE A 92 2.33 13.64 -6.47
N VAL A 93 2.89 13.83 -7.66
CA VAL A 93 4.31 13.56 -7.94
C VAL A 93 5.21 14.39 -7.03
N LYS A 94 4.90 15.68 -6.81
CA LYS A 94 5.71 16.57 -5.96
C LYS A 94 5.71 16.12 -4.50
N ILE A 95 4.57 15.66 -3.99
CA ILE A 95 4.50 15.06 -2.64
C ILE A 95 5.46 13.87 -2.56
N LEU A 96 5.40 12.95 -3.53
CA LEU A 96 6.23 11.75 -3.52
C LEU A 96 7.73 12.06 -3.75
N GLU A 97 8.08 13.01 -4.62
CA GLU A 97 9.47 13.45 -4.81
C GLU A 97 10.06 14.02 -3.51
N ASP A 98 9.27 14.79 -2.73
CA ASP A 98 9.69 15.33 -1.45
C ASP A 98 9.90 14.21 -0.41
N GLN A 99 8.98 13.25 -0.31
CA GLN A 99 9.13 12.09 0.57
C GLN A 99 10.37 11.25 0.20
N ILE A 100 10.56 10.94 -1.08
CA ILE A 100 11.73 10.19 -1.57
C ILE A 100 13.03 10.94 -1.25
N LYS A 101 13.06 12.25 -1.40
CA LYS A 101 14.23 13.08 -1.09
C LYS A 101 14.60 13.06 0.39
N LYS A 102 13.58 13.06 1.28
CA LYS A 102 13.76 13.01 2.75
C LYS A 102 14.19 11.64 3.21
N ILE A 103 13.48 10.59 2.82
CA ILE A 103 13.65 9.21 3.26
C ILE A 103 14.85 8.56 2.56
N LYS A 104 15.07 8.89 1.30
CA LYS A 104 16.07 8.25 0.41
C LYS A 104 15.93 6.72 0.41
N PRO A 105 14.77 6.17 0.08
CA PRO A 105 14.53 4.73 0.13
C PRO A 105 15.37 3.99 -0.91
N ASP A 106 15.77 2.77 -0.57
CA ASP A 106 16.39 1.82 -1.48
C ASP A 106 15.32 1.04 -2.29
N CYS A 107 14.17 0.78 -1.65
CA CYS A 107 13.04 0.03 -2.18
C CYS A 107 11.74 0.80 -1.97
N VAL A 108 10.89 0.82 -3.00
CA VAL A 108 9.56 1.44 -2.95
C VAL A 108 8.51 0.41 -3.30
N TYR A 109 7.48 0.31 -2.48
CA TYR A 109 6.24 -0.43 -2.75
C TYR A 109 5.14 0.55 -3.12
N THR A 110 4.33 0.22 -4.14
CA THR A 110 3.23 1.05 -4.62
C THR A 110 2.08 0.18 -5.11
N HIS A 111 0.92 0.78 -5.39
CA HIS A 111 -0.22 0.08 -5.96
C HIS A 111 0.08 -0.55 -7.32
N ASN A 112 -0.72 -1.52 -7.73
CA ASN A 112 -0.66 -2.07 -9.09
C ASN A 112 -1.33 -1.11 -10.09
N HIS A 113 -0.78 -1.06 -11.30
CA HIS A 113 -1.28 -0.20 -12.38
C HIS A 113 -2.62 -0.64 -12.96
N SER A 114 -3.03 -1.89 -12.72
CA SER A 114 -4.25 -2.50 -13.25
C SER A 114 -5.40 -2.55 -12.23
N ASP A 115 -5.33 -1.74 -11.19
CA ASP A 115 -6.33 -1.68 -10.14
C ASP A 115 -7.64 -1.05 -10.62
N LEU A 116 -8.78 -1.44 -10.01
CA LEU A 116 -10.08 -0.85 -10.31
C LEU A 116 -10.18 0.59 -9.76
N ASN A 117 -9.59 0.85 -8.59
CA ASN A 117 -9.62 2.15 -7.98
C ASN A 117 -8.69 3.12 -8.72
N LEU A 118 -9.26 4.21 -9.23
CA LEU A 118 -8.51 5.20 -10.02
C LEU A 118 -7.41 5.88 -9.19
N ASP A 119 -7.62 6.12 -7.90
CA ASP A 119 -6.60 6.70 -7.01
C ASP A 119 -5.37 5.80 -6.95
N HIS A 120 -5.55 4.46 -6.87
CA HIS A 120 -4.45 3.49 -6.89
C HIS A 120 -3.65 3.58 -8.19
N VAL A 121 -4.34 3.68 -9.33
CA VAL A 121 -3.70 3.83 -10.65
C VAL A 121 -2.92 5.13 -10.73
N LEU A 122 -3.48 6.24 -10.23
CA LEU A 122 -2.81 7.54 -10.20
C LEU A 122 -1.59 7.54 -9.27
N VAL A 123 -1.69 6.90 -8.10
CA VAL A 123 -0.57 6.72 -7.17
C VAL A 123 0.54 5.88 -7.79
N ASN A 124 0.20 4.77 -8.45
CA ASN A 124 1.19 4.00 -9.21
C ASN A 124 1.92 4.88 -10.22
N ARG A 125 1.17 5.61 -11.06
CA ARG A 125 1.73 6.48 -12.09
C ARG A 125 2.61 7.60 -11.51
N ALA A 126 2.15 8.26 -10.44
CA ALA A 126 2.91 9.28 -9.73
C ALA A 126 4.21 8.71 -9.13
N THR A 127 4.14 7.50 -8.54
CA THR A 127 5.30 6.80 -8.00
C THR A 127 6.34 6.52 -9.09
N LEU A 128 5.94 6.01 -10.26
CA LEU A 128 6.86 5.74 -11.36
C LEU A 128 7.54 7.02 -11.86
N ILE A 129 6.83 8.15 -11.88
CA ILE A 129 7.38 9.44 -12.26
C ILE A 129 8.37 9.93 -11.18
N ALA A 130 7.99 9.86 -9.91
CA ALA A 130 8.82 10.33 -8.79
C ALA A 130 10.08 9.47 -8.57
N THR A 131 10.04 8.19 -8.95
CA THR A 131 11.16 7.25 -8.82
C THR A 131 11.98 7.08 -10.11
N ARG A 132 11.86 7.99 -11.09
CA ARG A 132 12.66 7.90 -12.33
C ARG A 132 14.14 7.67 -12.01
N PRO A 133 14.81 6.78 -12.78
CA PRO A 133 16.23 6.44 -12.54
C PRO A 133 17.13 7.58 -13.02
N LEU A 134 17.14 8.68 -12.28
CA LEU A 134 18.05 9.80 -12.51
C LEU A 134 19.39 9.55 -11.82
N GLU A 135 20.42 10.28 -12.24
CA GLU A 135 21.71 10.29 -11.56
C GLU A 135 21.52 10.62 -10.08
N ASN A 136 22.17 9.85 -9.19
CA ASN A 136 22.07 9.96 -7.74
C ASN A 136 20.69 9.59 -7.13
N SER A 137 19.79 8.94 -7.89
CA SER A 137 18.57 8.37 -7.32
C SER A 137 18.91 7.29 -6.29
N SER A 138 18.28 7.32 -5.12
CA SER A 138 18.43 6.27 -4.09
C SER A 138 17.64 5.00 -4.45
N VAL A 139 16.50 5.14 -5.15
CA VAL A 139 15.57 4.05 -5.40
C VAL A 139 16.14 3.07 -6.42
N ARG A 140 16.41 1.85 -5.96
CA ARG A 140 16.92 0.75 -6.79
C ARG A 140 15.83 -0.24 -7.16
N THR A 141 14.87 -0.45 -6.28
CA THR A 141 13.79 -1.43 -6.47
C THR A 141 12.44 -0.73 -6.40
N VAL A 142 11.56 -1.04 -7.34
CA VAL A 142 10.15 -0.65 -7.31
C VAL A 142 9.32 -1.91 -7.48
N LEU A 143 8.43 -2.15 -6.53
CA LEU A 143 7.51 -3.27 -6.47
C LEU A 143 6.07 -2.76 -6.43
N SER A 144 5.15 -3.42 -7.13
CA SER A 144 3.73 -3.12 -7.00
C SER A 144 2.99 -4.25 -6.32
N TYR A 145 1.98 -3.90 -5.54
CA TYR A 145 1.15 -4.80 -4.74
C TYR A 145 -0.32 -4.76 -5.17
N GLU A 146 -1.03 -5.85 -4.90
CA GLU A 146 -2.49 -5.91 -5.01
C GLU A 146 -3.17 -5.39 -3.74
N VAL A 147 -4.36 -4.82 -3.91
CA VAL A 147 -5.26 -4.45 -2.81
C VAL A 147 -6.53 -5.27 -2.92
N PRO A 148 -6.80 -6.20 -1.97
CA PRO A 148 -8.05 -6.96 -1.92
C PRO A 148 -9.29 -6.07 -1.91
N SER A 149 -10.30 -6.44 -2.67
CA SER A 149 -11.52 -5.69 -2.98
C SER A 149 -11.34 -4.53 -3.96
N SER A 150 -10.23 -4.51 -4.68
CA SER A 150 -9.95 -3.50 -5.68
C SER A 150 -9.22 -4.09 -6.88
N THR A 151 -8.02 -4.62 -6.70
CA THR A 151 -7.20 -5.12 -7.82
C THR A 151 -7.87 -6.31 -8.53
N GLU A 152 -8.41 -7.29 -7.81
CA GLU A 152 -9.11 -8.44 -8.40
C GLU A 152 -10.44 -8.08 -9.08
N TRP A 153 -11.06 -6.98 -8.67
CA TRP A 153 -12.32 -6.50 -9.25
C TRP A 153 -12.14 -5.65 -10.50
N ALA A 154 -10.91 -5.32 -10.86
CA ALA A 154 -10.61 -4.66 -12.14
C ALA A 154 -10.95 -5.55 -13.35
N PHE A 155 -11.05 -6.88 -13.15
CA PHE A 155 -11.30 -7.89 -14.18
C PHE A 155 -10.40 -7.65 -15.39
N LYS A 156 -10.93 -7.18 -16.51
CA LYS A 156 -10.18 -6.87 -17.75
C LYS A 156 -10.23 -5.39 -18.12
N ALA A 157 -10.66 -4.52 -17.19
CA ALA A 157 -10.87 -3.11 -17.48
C ALA A 157 -9.59 -2.39 -17.94
N SER A 158 -8.43 -2.80 -17.42
CA SER A 158 -7.13 -2.18 -17.73
C SER A 158 -6.27 -2.98 -18.73
N GLY A 159 -6.79 -4.06 -19.30
CA GLY A 159 -6.10 -4.86 -20.33
C GLY A 159 -5.04 -5.82 -19.79
N SER A 160 -4.47 -5.63 -18.61
CA SER A 160 -3.58 -6.56 -17.92
C SER A 160 -4.05 -6.79 -16.49
N ASN A 161 -3.87 -8.01 -15.99
CA ASN A 161 -4.17 -8.34 -14.60
C ASN A 161 -2.88 -8.30 -13.78
N PHE A 162 -3.01 -8.24 -12.46
CA PHE A 162 -1.90 -8.42 -11.53
C PHE A 162 -1.21 -9.77 -11.76
N GLN A 163 0.08 -9.74 -12.09
CA GLN A 163 0.90 -10.92 -12.42
C GLN A 163 2.18 -10.93 -11.58
N PRO A 164 2.09 -11.30 -10.30
CA PRO A 164 3.22 -11.22 -9.40
C PRO A 164 4.32 -12.22 -9.74
N ASN A 165 5.56 -11.79 -9.53
CA ASN A 165 6.78 -12.53 -9.78
C ASN A 165 7.80 -12.44 -8.62
N VAL A 166 7.45 -11.71 -7.55
CA VAL A 166 8.20 -11.62 -6.30
C VAL A 166 7.29 -12.03 -5.16
N PHE A 167 7.76 -12.93 -4.31
CA PHE A 167 6.97 -13.50 -3.20
C PHE A 167 7.75 -13.36 -1.90
N VAL A 168 7.10 -12.79 -0.90
CA VAL A 168 7.67 -12.64 0.44
C VAL A 168 6.98 -13.61 1.39
N ASP A 169 7.74 -14.50 2.01
CA ASP A 169 7.22 -15.42 3.04
C ASP A 169 6.75 -14.62 4.27
N ILE A 170 5.45 -14.68 4.52
CA ILE A 170 4.82 -14.04 5.69
C ILE A 170 4.27 -15.07 6.70
N THR A 171 4.75 -16.30 6.67
CA THR A 171 4.25 -17.39 7.53
C THR A 171 4.27 -17.01 9.02
N LYS A 172 5.28 -16.26 9.44
CA LYS A 172 5.43 -15.81 10.84
C LYS A 172 4.76 -14.46 11.13
N THR A 173 4.27 -13.77 10.11
CA THR A 173 3.74 -12.40 10.23
C THR A 173 2.32 -12.24 9.66
N LEU A 174 1.74 -13.31 9.13
CA LEU A 174 0.36 -13.29 8.63
C LEU A 174 -0.64 -12.88 9.72
N ASP A 175 -0.53 -13.46 10.92
CA ASP A 175 -1.44 -13.11 12.02
C ASP A 175 -1.25 -11.65 12.47
N ILE A 176 -0.03 -11.12 12.38
CA ILE A 176 0.24 -9.69 12.64
C ILE A 176 -0.50 -8.81 11.62
N LYS A 177 -0.43 -9.16 10.33
CA LYS A 177 -1.20 -8.46 9.26
C LYS A 177 -2.70 -8.47 9.56
N LEU A 178 -3.25 -9.63 9.93
CA LEU A 178 -4.68 -9.79 10.20
C LEU A 178 -5.13 -8.98 11.43
N GLU A 179 -4.31 -8.93 12.49
CA GLU A 179 -4.60 -8.11 13.65
C GLU A 179 -4.47 -6.60 13.34
N ALA A 180 -3.45 -6.18 12.57
CA ALA A 180 -3.32 -4.81 12.11
C ALA A 180 -4.56 -4.35 11.31
N MET A 181 -5.12 -5.24 10.48
CA MET A 181 -6.33 -4.93 9.71
C MET A 181 -7.56 -4.72 10.61
N LYS A 182 -7.61 -5.34 11.80
CA LYS A 182 -8.71 -5.16 12.76
C LYS A 182 -8.66 -3.78 13.43
N ILE A 183 -7.49 -3.13 13.53
CA ILE A 183 -7.35 -1.78 14.07
C ILE A 183 -8.09 -0.78 13.17
N TYR A 184 -8.14 -1.03 11.86
CA TYR A 184 -8.94 -0.28 10.90
C TYR A 184 -10.41 -0.73 10.97
N GLU A 185 -11.10 -0.48 12.11
CA GLU A 185 -12.46 -0.96 12.37
C GLU A 185 -13.45 -0.57 11.27
N SER A 186 -13.35 0.67 10.75
CA SER A 186 -14.23 1.18 9.69
C SER A 186 -14.03 0.48 8.34
N GLU A 187 -12.84 -0.13 8.11
CA GLU A 187 -12.45 -0.80 6.88
C GLU A 187 -12.55 -2.33 6.98
N ASN A 188 -12.61 -2.86 8.19
CA ASN A 188 -12.74 -4.30 8.41
C ASN A 188 -14.14 -4.79 7.96
N ARG A 189 -14.16 -5.93 7.28
CA ARG A 189 -15.39 -6.52 6.71
C ARG A 189 -15.47 -8.00 7.05
N GLY A 190 -16.69 -8.48 7.26
CA GLY A 190 -16.96 -9.91 7.44
C GLY A 190 -16.94 -10.69 6.13
N SER A 191 -16.71 -12.01 6.24
CA SER A 191 -16.83 -12.92 5.10
C SER A 191 -18.22 -12.81 4.45
N PRO A 192 -18.33 -12.88 3.10
CA PRO A 192 -17.31 -13.27 2.11
C PRO A 192 -16.50 -12.09 1.51
N HIS A 193 -16.48 -10.93 2.14
CA HIS A 193 -15.78 -9.77 1.58
C HIS A 193 -14.27 -10.04 1.46
N PRO A 194 -13.58 -9.59 0.38
CA PRO A 194 -12.13 -9.81 0.19
C PRO A 194 -11.24 -9.28 1.32
N ARG A 195 -11.68 -8.24 2.06
CA ARG A 195 -10.97 -7.69 3.23
C ARG A 195 -11.22 -8.48 4.53
N SER A 196 -12.05 -9.54 4.51
CA SER A 196 -12.23 -10.38 5.70
C SER A 196 -10.95 -11.12 6.06
N SER A 197 -10.77 -11.41 7.34
CA SER A 197 -9.60 -12.16 7.81
C SER A 197 -9.47 -13.53 7.12
N GLU A 198 -10.60 -14.18 6.83
CA GLU A 198 -10.66 -15.45 6.11
C GLU A 198 -10.17 -15.30 4.68
N SER A 199 -10.63 -14.27 3.96
CA SER A 199 -10.24 -14.02 2.58
C SER A 199 -8.78 -13.60 2.48
N LEU A 200 -8.29 -12.72 3.36
CA LEU A 200 -6.89 -12.31 3.43
C LEU A 200 -5.97 -13.52 3.70
N ARG A 201 -6.36 -14.41 4.60
CA ARG A 201 -5.64 -15.66 4.86
C ARG A 201 -5.63 -16.58 3.63
N ALA A 202 -6.76 -16.70 2.95
CA ALA A 202 -6.87 -17.54 1.74
C ALA A 202 -5.98 -16.99 0.60
N VAL A 203 -5.92 -15.69 0.40
CA VAL A 203 -5.03 -15.03 -0.58
C VAL A 203 -3.57 -15.30 -0.23
N ALA A 204 -3.17 -15.14 1.05
CA ALA A 204 -1.82 -15.44 1.49
C ALA A 204 -1.44 -16.92 1.30
N CYS A 205 -2.36 -17.86 1.56
CA CYS A 205 -2.16 -19.27 1.30
C CYS A 205 -2.03 -19.57 -0.21
N ARG A 206 -2.85 -18.93 -1.06
CA ARG A 206 -2.75 -19.04 -2.52
C ARG A 206 -1.36 -18.65 -3.02
N TRP A 207 -0.90 -17.47 -2.63
CA TRP A 207 0.43 -16.99 -3.05
C TRP A 207 1.57 -17.83 -2.45
N GLY A 208 1.37 -18.34 -1.24
CA GLY A 208 2.28 -19.34 -0.66
C GLY A 208 2.38 -20.59 -1.54
N SER A 209 1.23 -21.16 -1.97
CA SER A 209 1.22 -22.37 -2.82
C SER A 209 1.87 -22.14 -4.19
N VAL A 210 1.73 -20.94 -4.76
CA VAL A 210 2.36 -20.56 -6.04
C VAL A 210 3.88 -20.50 -5.92
N SER A 211 4.40 -20.10 -4.74
CA SER A 211 5.83 -19.89 -4.50
C SER A 211 6.53 -20.98 -3.71
N GLY A 212 5.83 -22.05 -3.34
CA GLY A 212 6.39 -23.14 -2.53
C GLY A 212 6.54 -22.79 -1.04
N LEU A 213 5.81 -21.77 -0.56
CA LEU A 213 5.78 -21.30 0.82
C LEU A 213 4.45 -21.67 1.50
N LYS A 214 4.36 -21.59 2.83
CA LYS A 214 3.08 -21.79 3.52
C LYS A 214 2.13 -20.63 3.25
N THR A 215 2.62 -19.42 3.42
CA THR A 215 1.88 -18.18 3.12
C THR A 215 2.84 -17.13 2.60
N ALA A 216 2.37 -16.32 1.65
CA ALA A 216 3.18 -15.25 1.07
C ALA A 216 2.33 -14.02 0.77
N GLU A 217 2.95 -12.87 0.73
CA GLU A 217 2.51 -11.70 -0.03
C GLU A 217 3.21 -11.68 -1.37
N ALA A 218 2.51 -11.21 -2.39
CA ALA A 218 2.95 -11.27 -3.77
C ALA A 218 3.06 -9.86 -4.36
N PHE A 219 4.09 -9.66 -5.18
CA PHE A 219 4.42 -8.37 -5.77
C PHE A 219 4.81 -8.53 -7.24
N GLU A 220 4.57 -7.51 -8.06
CA GLU A 220 5.19 -7.39 -9.37
C GLU A 220 6.48 -6.55 -9.26
N LEU A 221 7.57 -7.10 -9.76
CA LEU A 221 8.81 -6.35 -9.93
C LEU A 221 8.66 -5.40 -11.13
N VAL A 222 8.49 -4.11 -10.83
CA VAL A 222 8.39 -3.07 -11.85
C VAL A 222 9.77 -2.68 -12.35
N ARG A 223 10.72 -2.53 -11.41
CA ARG A 223 12.11 -2.18 -11.74
C ARG A 223 13.08 -2.65 -10.67
N TYR A 224 14.22 -3.16 -11.11
CA TYR A 224 15.38 -3.43 -10.28
C TYR A 224 16.64 -2.90 -10.96
N ILE A 225 17.46 -2.14 -10.23
CA ILE A 225 18.72 -1.60 -10.70
C ILE A 225 19.83 -2.22 -9.85
N HIS A 226 20.66 -3.06 -10.48
CA HIS A 226 21.87 -3.59 -9.87
C HIS A 226 23.00 -2.60 -10.09
N CYS A 227 23.60 -2.10 -9.00
CA CYS A 227 24.80 -1.27 -9.05
C CYS A 227 25.99 -2.06 -8.51
N GLN A 228 27.15 -1.87 -9.12
CA GLN A 228 28.42 -2.38 -8.60
C GLN A 228 28.80 -1.69 -7.31
#